data_5a11b1aebbe968593c8f3ef67fa643cf
#
_entry.id   5a11b1aebbe968593c8f3ef67fa643cf
#
_cell.length_a   1.000
_cell.length_b   1.000
_cell.length_c   1.000
_cell.angle_alpha   90.00
_cell.angle_beta   90.00
_cell.angle_gamma   90.00
#
_symmetry.space_group_name_H-M   'P 1'
#
loop_
_entity.id
_entity.type
_entity.pdbx_description
1 polymer ?
#
loop_
_entity_poly.entity_id
_entity_poly.type
_entity_poly.pdbx_seq_one_letter_code
_entity_poly.pdbx_strand_id
1 'polypeptide(L)'
;MNTLLRRLKYYGIGFGIGLLFVFFIFKQKGCSWTPGNRVKEAVLNRIIVADSLDLAFLKGQKISAAGVRTLVQNSSISFSESAIKGDRKTYVLFGELPNGKSLKYLITLHDQDFMVEVDFLHSNPAAFQRTLREGKPLVYKPQKNWFHGAWDTYGIAGFKGADAPEKLTSLFFSKGSIELASSSRNEAKPTHRIMVPYEGKTIVLTGFYYQEKIEVQEMRYQTP
;
A
#
# COMPACT_ATOMS: atom_id res chain seq x y z
N MET A 1 -37.25 47.93 -15.91
CA MET A 1 -37.33 46.60 -15.25
C MET A 1 -36.93 45.43 -16.15
N ASN A 2 -37.07 45.55 -17.47
CA ASN A 2 -36.83 44.44 -18.42
C ASN A 2 -35.35 44.09 -18.70
N THR A 3 -34.41 45.05 -18.57
CA THR A 3 -32.98 44.87 -18.86
C THR A 3 -32.29 44.03 -17.78
N LEU A 4 -32.67 44.16 -16.51
CA LEU A 4 -32.14 43.41 -15.38
C LEU A 4 -32.57 41.94 -15.43
N LEU A 5 -33.85 41.71 -15.72
CA LEU A 5 -34.41 40.33 -15.91
C LEU A 5 -33.76 39.61 -17.11
N ARG A 6 -33.50 40.36 -18.19
CA ARG A 6 -32.85 39.80 -19.37
C ARG A 6 -31.42 39.39 -19.09
N ARG A 7 -30.65 40.18 -18.34
CA ARG A 7 -29.29 39.87 -17.91
C ARG A 7 -29.29 38.66 -16.94
N LEU A 8 -30.19 38.65 -15.96
CA LEU A 8 -30.31 37.53 -15.00
C LEU A 8 -30.60 36.20 -15.70
N LYS A 9 -31.45 36.22 -16.77
CA LYS A 9 -31.73 35.05 -17.58
C LYS A 9 -30.49 34.46 -18.25
N TYR A 10 -29.65 35.30 -18.86
CA TYR A 10 -28.43 34.83 -19.53
C TYR A 10 -27.37 34.35 -18.51
N TYR A 11 -27.20 35.04 -17.38
CA TYR A 11 -26.33 34.59 -16.30
C TYR A 11 -26.82 33.29 -15.68
N GLY A 12 -28.13 33.15 -15.48
CA GLY A 12 -28.72 31.90 -14.95
C GLY A 12 -28.51 30.70 -15.88
N ILE A 13 -28.66 30.89 -17.19
CA ILE A 13 -28.39 29.84 -18.18
C ILE A 13 -26.92 29.45 -18.16
N GLY A 14 -26.00 30.44 -18.22
CA GLY A 14 -24.55 30.15 -18.19
C GLY A 14 -24.10 29.47 -16.90
N PHE A 15 -24.63 29.92 -15.76
CA PHE A 15 -24.38 29.28 -14.45
C PHE A 15 -24.96 27.87 -14.39
N GLY A 16 -26.17 27.64 -14.90
CA GLY A 16 -26.79 26.32 -14.95
C GLY A 16 -25.97 25.32 -15.80
N ILE A 17 -25.50 25.74 -16.97
CA ILE A 17 -24.63 24.96 -17.83
C ILE A 17 -23.30 24.64 -17.10
N GLY A 18 -22.69 25.66 -16.46
CA GLY A 18 -21.47 25.47 -15.67
C GLY A 18 -21.65 24.48 -14.53
N LEU A 19 -22.76 24.54 -13.80
CA LEU A 19 -23.11 23.59 -12.73
C LEU A 19 -23.28 22.16 -13.27
N LEU A 20 -23.93 21.99 -14.41
CA LEU A 20 -24.06 20.68 -15.06
C LEU A 20 -22.68 20.11 -15.46
N PHE A 21 -21.78 20.93 -16.00
CA PHE A 21 -20.41 20.50 -16.32
C PHE A 21 -19.64 20.08 -15.07
N VAL A 22 -19.70 20.89 -14.01
CA VAL A 22 -19.10 20.56 -12.71
C VAL A 22 -19.65 19.25 -12.16
N PHE A 23 -20.98 19.10 -12.15
CA PHE A 23 -21.62 17.86 -11.70
C PHE A 23 -21.18 16.62 -12.51
N PHE A 24 -21.09 16.76 -13.84
CA PHE A 24 -20.64 15.67 -14.71
C PHE A 24 -19.19 15.26 -14.46
N ILE A 25 -18.28 16.25 -14.30
CA ILE A 25 -16.86 16.00 -13.99
C ILE A 25 -16.71 15.33 -12.63
N PHE A 26 -17.45 15.79 -11.61
CA PHE A 26 -17.40 15.20 -10.27
C PHE A 26 -18.02 13.79 -10.22
N LYS A 27 -19.07 13.54 -10.99
CA LYS A 27 -19.68 12.20 -11.07
C LYS A 27 -18.77 11.19 -11.73
N GLN A 28 -17.98 11.58 -12.74
CA GLN A 28 -17.08 10.66 -13.45
C GLN A 28 -15.76 10.40 -12.70
N LYS A 29 -15.22 11.38 -11.98
CA LYS A 29 -13.92 11.24 -11.29
C LYS A 29 -14.04 10.77 -9.84
N GLY A 30 -15.25 10.61 -9.30
CA GLY A 30 -15.43 10.38 -7.87
C GLY A 30 -14.72 11.44 -7.02
N CYS A 31 -14.92 11.47 -5.73
CA CYS A 31 -14.21 12.42 -4.84
C CYS A 31 -12.74 12.01 -4.60
N SER A 32 -11.95 11.71 -5.64
CA SER A 32 -10.56 11.27 -5.54
C SER A 32 -9.64 12.29 -4.85
N TRP A 33 -10.02 13.57 -4.90
CA TRP A 33 -9.24 14.65 -4.29
C TRP A 33 -9.46 14.83 -2.78
N THR A 34 -10.41 14.13 -2.18
CA THR A 34 -10.59 14.19 -0.72
C THR A 34 -9.38 13.64 0.02
N PRO A 35 -9.01 14.21 1.18
CA PRO A 35 -7.83 13.75 1.94
C PRO A 35 -7.87 12.25 2.23
N GLY A 36 -9.02 11.70 2.58
CA GLY A 36 -9.18 10.27 2.84
C GLY A 36 -8.89 9.40 1.61
N ASN A 37 -9.36 9.80 0.44
CA ASN A 37 -9.12 9.05 -0.78
C ASN A 37 -7.65 9.12 -1.22
N ARG A 38 -6.98 10.26 -1.01
CA ARG A 38 -5.54 10.41 -1.26
C ARG A 38 -4.71 9.45 -0.39
N VAL A 39 -5.06 9.33 0.89
CA VAL A 39 -4.38 8.38 1.79
C VAL A 39 -4.64 6.94 1.34
N LYS A 40 -5.90 6.59 1.02
CA LYS A 40 -6.22 5.26 0.51
C LYS A 40 -5.48 4.93 -0.79
N GLU A 41 -5.38 5.87 -1.70
CA GLU A 41 -4.61 5.71 -2.93
C GLU A 41 -3.12 5.51 -2.64
N ALA A 42 -2.54 6.30 -1.73
CA ALA A 42 -1.15 6.15 -1.31
C ALA A 42 -0.88 4.76 -0.69
N VAL A 43 -1.81 4.24 0.13
CA VAL A 43 -1.77 2.88 0.68
C VAL A 43 -1.86 1.83 -0.43
N LEU A 44 -2.85 1.98 -1.31
CA LEU A 44 -3.16 1.01 -2.34
C LEU A 44 -2.15 1.00 -3.51
N ASN A 45 -1.28 1.96 -3.62
CA ASN A 45 -0.17 1.99 -4.58
C ASN A 45 1.12 1.36 -4.03
N ARG A 46 1.12 0.92 -2.76
CA ARG A 46 2.26 0.31 -2.07
C ARG A 46 2.00 -1.16 -1.76
N ILE A 47 3.04 -1.86 -1.33
CA ILE A 47 2.91 -3.24 -0.85
C ILE A 47 2.41 -3.19 0.58
N ILE A 48 1.23 -3.76 0.83
CA ILE A 48 0.70 -3.92 2.19
C ILE A 48 1.41 -5.11 2.82
N VAL A 49 1.99 -4.91 3.99
CA VAL A 49 2.63 -5.95 4.78
C VAL A 49 1.89 -6.17 6.09
N ALA A 50 1.79 -7.42 6.49
CA ALA A 50 1.14 -7.85 7.72
C ALA A 50 2.06 -8.80 8.49
N ASP A 51 1.94 -8.83 9.80
CA ASP A 51 2.63 -9.83 10.61
C ASP A 51 1.87 -11.16 10.66
N SER A 52 2.43 -12.13 11.38
CA SER A 52 1.84 -13.46 11.51
C SER A 52 0.48 -13.45 12.24
N LEU A 53 0.29 -12.54 13.19
CA LEU A 53 -0.96 -12.41 13.97
C LEU A 53 -2.06 -11.80 13.11
N ASP A 54 -1.73 -10.76 12.36
CA ASP A 54 -2.64 -10.14 11.41
C ASP A 54 -3.05 -11.11 10.30
N LEU A 55 -2.10 -11.93 9.81
CA LEU A 55 -2.41 -12.97 8.83
C LEU A 55 -3.32 -14.06 9.42
N ALA A 56 -3.13 -14.46 10.67
CA ALA A 56 -4.01 -15.38 11.36
C ALA A 56 -5.42 -14.79 11.53
N PHE A 57 -5.52 -13.51 11.89
CA PHE A 57 -6.78 -12.78 11.96
C PHE A 57 -7.50 -12.78 10.61
N LEU A 58 -6.82 -12.37 9.53
CA LEU A 58 -7.39 -12.35 8.18
C LEU A 58 -7.91 -13.73 7.75
N LYS A 59 -7.14 -14.78 8.02
CA LYS A 59 -7.55 -16.17 7.76
C LYS A 59 -8.80 -16.55 8.55
N GLY A 60 -8.86 -16.19 9.84
CA GLY A 60 -10.03 -16.42 10.70
C GLY A 60 -11.29 -15.70 10.20
N GLN A 61 -11.13 -14.50 9.64
CA GLN A 61 -12.22 -13.73 9.03
C GLN A 61 -12.51 -14.11 7.58
N LYS A 62 -11.79 -15.08 7.01
CA LYS A 62 -11.89 -15.51 5.60
C LYS A 62 -11.62 -14.36 4.61
N ILE A 63 -10.74 -13.43 4.97
CA ILE A 63 -10.36 -12.30 4.13
C ILE A 63 -9.10 -12.69 3.35
N SER A 64 -9.20 -12.68 2.03
CA SER A 64 -8.05 -12.87 1.14
C SER A 64 -7.21 -11.60 1.01
N ALA A 65 -6.02 -11.70 0.43
CA ALA A 65 -5.20 -10.53 0.10
C ALA A 65 -5.95 -9.50 -0.76
N ALA A 66 -6.72 -9.96 -1.75
CA ALA A 66 -7.61 -9.08 -2.52
C ALA A 66 -8.71 -8.45 -1.66
N GLY A 67 -9.23 -9.20 -0.68
CA GLY A 67 -10.21 -8.71 0.30
C GLY A 67 -9.67 -7.59 1.17
N VAL A 68 -8.39 -7.61 1.53
CA VAL A 68 -7.73 -6.49 2.25
C VAL A 68 -7.76 -5.21 1.42
N ARG A 69 -7.52 -5.31 0.12
CA ARG A 69 -7.62 -4.16 -0.78
C ARG A 69 -9.02 -3.56 -0.77
N THR A 70 -10.03 -4.42 -0.91
CA THR A 70 -11.45 -4.00 -0.88
C THR A 70 -11.80 -3.37 0.47
N LEU A 71 -11.33 -3.96 1.57
CA LEU A 71 -11.50 -3.41 2.92
C LEU A 71 -10.93 -2.00 3.01
N VAL A 72 -9.69 -1.78 2.59
CA VAL A 72 -9.05 -0.44 2.59
C VAL A 72 -9.82 0.55 1.70
N GLN A 73 -10.23 0.13 0.50
CA GLN A 73 -10.99 0.97 -0.42
C GLN A 73 -12.31 1.48 0.18
N ASN A 74 -13.01 0.60 0.90
CA ASN A 74 -14.34 0.88 1.46
C ASN A 74 -14.29 1.48 2.86
N SER A 75 -13.13 1.47 3.53
CA SER A 75 -12.99 2.05 4.87
C SER A 75 -13.09 3.56 4.87
N SER A 76 -13.55 4.13 5.99
CA SER A 76 -13.41 5.54 6.30
C SER A 76 -12.16 5.78 7.14
N ILE A 77 -11.57 6.98 7.05
CA ILE A 77 -10.37 7.37 7.80
C ILE A 77 -10.73 8.39 8.85
N SER A 78 -10.37 8.14 10.10
CA SER A 78 -10.48 9.11 11.20
C SER A 78 -9.16 9.88 11.34
N PHE A 79 -9.09 11.07 10.80
CA PHE A 79 -7.91 11.93 10.93
C PHE A 79 -7.71 12.43 12.36
N SER A 80 -8.80 12.62 13.11
CA SER A 80 -8.76 13.07 14.51
C SER A 80 -8.14 12.05 15.46
N GLU A 81 -8.25 10.76 15.12
CA GLU A 81 -7.68 9.67 15.89
C GLU A 81 -6.33 9.21 15.36
N SER A 82 -5.91 9.72 14.21
CA SER A 82 -4.68 9.32 13.54
C SER A 82 -3.47 10.10 14.05
N ALA A 83 -2.31 9.46 14.09
CA ALA A 83 -1.02 10.09 14.39
C ALA A 83 -0.29 10.38 13.07
N ILE A 84 -0.43 11.60 12.54
CA ILE A 84 0.04 11.99 11.19
C ILE A 84 1.23 12.96 11.20
N LYS A 85 1.82 13.22 12.38
CA LYS A 85 3.00 14.08 12.52
C LYS A 85 4.29 13.27 12.34
N GLY A 86 5.27 13.85 11.63
CA GLY A 86 6.58 13.22 11.39
C GLY A 86 6.58 12.29 10.16
N ASP A 87 7.69 11.57 9.98
CA ASP A 87 7.92 10.71 8.81
C ASP A 87 7.11 9.41 8.84
N ARG A 88 6.74 8.97 10.04
CA ARG A 88 5.86 7.82 10.27
C ARG A 88 4.44 8.31 10.53
N LYS A 89 3.51 7.99 9.64
CA LYS A 89 2.10 8.37 9.73
C LYS A 89 1.26 7.14 9.99
N THR A 90 0.55 7.11 11.11
CA THR A 90 -0.36 6.00 11.45
C THR A 90 -1.78 6.49 11.38
N TYR A 91 -2.52 5.96 10.43
CA TYR A 91 -3.93 6.27 10.20
C TYR A 91 -4.84 5.25 10.88
N VAL A 92 -5.94 5.75 11.43
CA VAL A 92 -7.03 4.92 11.96
C VAL A 92 -8.09 4.77 10.89
N LEU A 93 -8.42 3.53 10.56
CA LEU A 93 -9.44 3.19 9.57
C LEU A 93 -10.60 2.46 10.23
N PHE A 94 -11.80 2.73 9.73
CA PHE A 94 -13.02 2.01 10.07
C PHE A 94 -13.54 1.33 8.82
N GLY A 95 -13.53 0.01 8.82
CA GLY A 95 -14.03 -0.84 7.76
C GLY A 95 -15.13 -1.76 8.25
N GLU A 96 -15.66 -2.55 7.33
CA GLU A 96 -16.66 -3.57 7.61
C GLU A 96 -16.14 -4.93 7.17
N LEU A 97 -16.21 -5.90 8.08
CA LEU A 97 -15.86 -7.28 7.81
C LEU A 97 -16.92 -7.97 6.95
N PRO A 98 -16.62 -9.08 6.28
CA PRO A 98 -17.59 -9.83 5.47
C PRO A 98 -18.84 -10.31 6.25
N ASN A 99 -18.74 -10.39 7.57
CA ASN A 99 -19.84 -10.76 8.45
C ASN A 99 -20.67 -9.56 8.93
N GLY A 100 -20.46 -8.36 8.39
CA GLY A 100 -21.16 -7.12 8.74
C GLY A 100 -20.68 -6.46 10.04
N LYS A 101 -19.65 -6.99 10.71
CA LYS A 101 -19.10 -6.36 11.91
C LYS A 101 -18.15 -5.23 11.54
N SER A 102 -18.27 -4.12 12.26
CA SER A 102 -17.32 -3.01 12.14
C SER A 102 -15.95 -3.41 12.65
N LEU A 103 -14.92 -3.00 11.92
CA LEU A 103 -13.52 -3.21 12.26
C LEU A 103 -12.80 -1.86 12.30
N LYS A 104 -12.17 -1.58 13.45
CA LYS A 104 -11.22 -0.47 13.59
C LYS A 104 -9.80 -1.04 13.51
N TYR A 105 -8.97 -0.50 12.62
CA TYR A 105 -7.62 -1.00 12.39
C TYR A 105 -6.67 0.14 12.03
N LEU A 106 -5.37 -0.14 12.06
CA LEU A 106 -4.34 0.84 11.81
C LEU A 106 -3.62 0.56 10.50
N ILE A 107 -3.22 1.64 9.84
CA ILE A 107 -2.30 1.59 8.70
C ILE A 107 -1.17 2.58 8.94
N THR A 108 0.07 2.09 8.87
CA THR A 108 1.27 2.91 9.04
C THR A 108 2.00 3.07 7.71
N LEU A 109 2.20 4.33 7.32
CA LEU A 109 2.99 4.72 6.16
C LEU A 109 4.28 5.42 6.61
N HIS A 110 5.36 5.14 5.92
CA HIS A 110 6.56 5.97 5.91
C HIS A 110 6.65 6.67 4.54
N ASP A 111 6.93 7.95 4.52
CA ASP A 111 6.75 8.77 3.31
C ASP A 111 7.54 8.26 2.11
N GLN A 112 8.76 7.81 2.31
CA GLN A 112 9.67 7.34 1.26
C GLN A 112 9.62 5.82 1.03
N ASP A 113 8.82 5.08 1.80
CA ASP A 113 8.77 3.63 1.75
C ASP A 113 7.76 3.12 0.71
N PHE A 114 8.07 2.00 0.05
CA PHE A 114 7.12 1.31 -0.83
C PHE A 114 6.17 0.38 -0.09
N MET A 115 6.37 0.22 1.21
CA MET A 115 5.57 -0.64 2.07
C MET A 115 4.64 0.15 2.96
N VAL A 116 3.56 -0.50 3.33
CA VAL A 116 2.58 -0.04 4.28
C VAL A 116 2.32 -1.16 5.27
N GLU A 117 2.48 -0.88 6.55
CA GLU A 117 2.14 -1.83 7.60
C GLU A 117 0.65 -1.73 7.93
N VAL A 118 -0.01 -2.88 8.02
CA VAL A 118 -1.38 -2.97 8.52
C VAL A 118 -1.40 -3.68 9.86
N ASP A 119 -2.28 -3.25 10.76
CA ASP A 119 -2.52 -3.87 12.06
C ASP A 119 -4.02 -3.91 12.32
N PHE A 120 -4.57 -5.12 12.33
CA PHE A 120 -5.98 -5.38 12.55
C PHE A 120 -6.34 -5.62 14.02
N LEU A 121 -5.34 -5.78 14.89
CA LEU A 121 -5.54 -6.16 16.29
C LEU A 121 -5.50 -4.98 17.24
N HIS A 122 -4.85 -3.89 16.84
CA HIS A 122 -4.74 -2.68 17.63
C HIS A 122 -5.57 -1.56 17.01
N SER A 123 -6.07 -0.67 17.86
CA SER A 123 -6.93 0.44 17.44
C SER A 123 -6.45 1.81 17.93
N ASN A 124 -5.36 1.85 18.70
CA ASN A 124 -4.81 3.09 19.26
C ASN A 124 -3.42 3.38 18.67
N PRO A 125 -3.26 4.44 17.85
CA PRO A 125 -1.98 4.79 17.25
C PRO A 125 -0.89 5.15 18.27
N ALA A 126 -1.25 5.72 19.41
CA ALA A 126 -0.30 6.10 20.45
C ALA A 126 0.31 4.89 21.17
N ALA A 127 -0.45 3.80 21.29
CA ALA A 127 0.02 2.53 21.84
C ALA A 127 0.79 1.69 20.80
N PHE A 128 0.68 2.07 19.53
CA PHE A 128 1.30 1.35 18.41
C PHE A 128 2.75 1.81 18.21
N GLN A 129 3.62 1.43 19.14
CA GLN A 129 5.08 1.56 18.98
C GLN A 129 5.72 0.29 18.40
N ARG A 130 4.90 -0.67 17.97
CA ARG A 130 5.36 -1.95 17.48
C ARG A 130 6.05 -1.76 16.12
N THR A 131 7.36 -1.89 16.09
CA THR A 131 8.08 -2.14 14.85
C THR A 131 7.91 -3.62 14.53
N LEU A 132 7.21 -3.95 13.46
CA LEU A 132 7.15 -5.32 12.99
C LEU A 132 8.58 -5.81 12.76
N ARG A 133 8.92 -6.98 13.30
CA ARG A 133 10.25 -7.58 13.04
C ARG A 133 10.31 -8.15 11.64
N GLU A 134 9.23 -8.78 11.23
CA GLU A 134 9.08 -9.43 9.93
C GLU A 134 7.68 -9.17 9.40
N GLY A 135 7.58 -8.69 8.17
CA GLY A 135 6.31 -8.46 7.47
C GLY A 135 6.18 -9.38 6.27
N LYS A 136 5.01 -10.01 6.13
CA LYS A 136 4.67 -10.77 4.93
C LYS A 136 3.89 -9.90 3.96
N PRO A 137 4.29 -9.86 2.69
CA PRO A 137 3.61 -9.05 1.70
C PRO A 137 2.24 -9.65 1.36
N LEU A 138 1.25 -8.80 1.20
CA LEU A 138 -0.04 -9.15 0.64
C LEU A 138 -0.08 -8.79 -0.83
N VAL A 139 -0.50 -9.73 -1.67
CA VAL A 139 -0.62 -9.52 -3.11
C VAL A 139 -1.75 -8.54 -3.38
N TYR A 140 -1.42 -7.47 -4.11
CA TYR A 140 -2.41 -6.46 -4.37
C TYR A 140 -2.37 -5.88 -5.80
N LYS A 141 -1.21 -5.96 -6.48
CA LYS A 141 -1.06 -5.70 -7.93
C LYS A 141 -0.24 -6.85 -8.54
N PRO A 142 -0.84 -8.00 -8.85
CA PRO A 142 -0.12 -9.19 -9.30
C PRO A 142 0.57 -9.02 -10.68
N GLN A 143 0.18 -8.01 -11.45
CA GLN A 143 0.68 -7.78 -12.82
C GLN A 143 1.93 -6.87 -12.86
N LYS A 144 2.40 -6.37 -11.72
CA LYS A 144 3.57 -5.48 -11.66
C LYS A 144 4.82 -6.28 -11.32
N ASN A 145 5.85 -6.16 -12.15
CA ASN A 145 7.19 -6.61 -11.79
C ASN A 145 7.79 -5.61 -10.81
N TRP A 146 7.88 -6.01 -9.55
CA TRP A 146 8.38 -5.13 -8.49
C TRP A 146 9.90 -5.05 -8.46
N PHE A 147 10.58 -6.12 -8.89
CA PHE A 147 12.02 -6.25 -8.77
C PHE A 147 12.73 -5.96 -10.08
N HIS A 148 13.80 -5.16 -10.00
CA HIS A 148 14.71 -4.86 -11.07
C HIS A 148 16.15 -5.06 -10.59
N GLY A 149 17.03 -5.52 -11.44
CA GLY A 149 18.43 -5.75 -11.07
C GLY A 149 19.25 -6.38 -12.19
N ALA A 150 20.52 -6.53 -11.94
CA ALA A 150 21.48 -7.15 -12.85
C ALA A 150 21.51 -8.68 -12.64
N TRP A 151 20.44 -9.37 -13.04
CA TRP A 151 20.16 -10.78 -12.70
C TRP A 151 21.30 -11.75 -13.01
N ASP A 152 21.99 -11.55 -14.11
CA ASP A 152 23.08 -12.43 -14.53
C ASP A 152 24.33 -12.30 -13.67
N THR A 153 24.45 -11.22 -12.89
CA THR A 153 25.61 -10.96 -12.04
C THR A 153 25.50 -11.53 -10.63
N TYR A 154 24.28 -11.84 -10.16
CA TYR A 154 24.09 -12.31 -8.78
C TYR A 154 24.50 -13.78 -8.57
N GLY A 155 24.70 -14.54 -9.63
CA GLY A 155 25.16 -15.93 -9.53
C GLY A 155 24.14 -16.91 -8.92
N ILE A 156 22.88 -16.51 -8.75
CA ILE A 156 21.82 -17.36 -8.21
C ILE A 156 21.22 -18.22 -9.33
N ALA A 157 21.37 -19.54 -9.20
CA ALA A 157 20.78 -20.47 -10.15
C ALA A 157 19.24 -20.28 -10.21
N GLY A 158 18.68 -20.24 -11.43
CA GLY A 158 17.25 -20.05 -11.66
C GLY A 158 16.76 -18.60 -11.62
N PHE A 159 17.66 -17.60 -11.43
CA PHE A 159 17.35 -16.17 -11.55
C PHE A 159 18.30 -15.51 -12.54
N LYS A 160 18.15 -15.83 -13.81
CA LYS A 160 18.91 -15.27 -14.93
C LYS A 160 17.97 -14.81 -16.03
N GLY A 161 18.41 -13.81 -16.80
CA GLY A 161 17.67 -13.33 -17.95
C GLY A 161 16.36 -12.60 -17.63
N ALA A 162 15.50 -12.51 -18.64
CA ALA A 162 14.28 -11.68 -18.62
C ALA A 162 13.18 -12.18 -17.68
N ASP A 163 13.16 -13.46 -17.33
CA ASP A 163 12.09 -14.06 -16.51
C ASP A 163 12.36 -13.91 -14.99
N ALA A 164 13.58 -13.53 -14.61
CA ALA A 164 13.97 -13.42 -13.21
C ALA A 164 13.11 -12.42 -12.39
N PRO A 165 12.74 -11.24 -12.91
CA PRO A 165 11.89 -10.29 -12.18
C PRO A 165 10.52 -10.86 -11.87
N GLU A 166 9.86 -11.50 -12.84
CA GLU A 166 8.53 -12.07 -12.67
C GLU A 166 8.56 -13.24 -11.69
N LYS A 167 9.53 -14.12 -11.84
CA LYS A 167 9.73 -15.27 -10.95
C LYS A 167 9.97 -14.81 -9.52
N LEU A 168 10.84 -13.81 -9.30
CA LEU A 168 11.12 -13.27 -7.97
C LEU A 168 9.89 -12.60 -7.37
N THR A 169 9.16 -11.82 -8.16
CA THR A 169 7.92 -11.18 -7.74
C THR A 169 6.90 -12.22 -7.27
N SER A 170 6.68 -13.27 -8.05
CA SER A 170 5.77 -14.35 -7.71
C SER A 170 6.17 -15.08 -6.42
N LEU A 171 7.46 -15.41 -6.27
CA LEU A 171 7.97 -16.07 -5.08
C LEU A 171 7.89 -15.18 -3.83
N PHE A 172 8.23 -13.91 -3.98
CA PHE A 172 8.14 -12.95 -2.89
C PHE A 172 6.71 -12.86 -2.33
N PHE A 173 5.71 -12.66 -3.18
CA PHE A 173 4.33 -12.58 -2.73
C PHE A 173 3.74 -13.90 -2.22
N SER A 174 4.24 -15.04 -2.69
CA SER A 174 3.74 -16.35 -2.24
C SER A 174 4.40 -16.84 -0.97
N LYS A 175 5.69 -16.62 -0.79
CA LYS A 175 6.50 -17.23 0.29
C LYS A 175 7.48 -16.27 0.96
N GLY A 176 7.68 -15.09 0.39
CA GLY A 176 8.68 -14.13 0.87
C GLY A 176 8.25 -13.40 2.12
N SER A 177 9.22 -12.76 2.74
CA SER A 177 9.04 -11.84 3.86
C SER A 177 10.05 -10.71 3.79
N ILE A 178 9.79 -9.65 4.55
CA ILE A 178 10.64 -8.48 4.68
C ILE A 178 11.08 -8.37 6.13
N GLU A 179 12.38 -8.30 6.36
CA GLU A 179 12.95 -8.07 7.69
C GLU A 179 12.89 -6.57 7.99
N LEU A 180 11.82 -6.14 8.64
CA LEU A 180 11.58 -4.72 8.89
C LEU A 180 12.53 -4.12 9.94
N ALA A 181 13.04 -4.94 10.86
CA ALA A 181 13.97 -4.49 11.90
C ALA A 181 15.32 -4.02 11.33
N SER A 182 15.76 -4.59 10.20
CA SER A 182 17.00 -4.23 9.51
C SER A 182 16.80 -3.27 8.34
N SER A 183 15.56 -2.81 8.11
CA SER A 183 15.23 -1.88 7.04
C SER A 183 15.54 -0.45 7.44
N SER A 184 16.22 0.28 6.56
CA SER A 184 16.44 1.72 6.68
C SER A 184 15.26 2.45 6.04
N ARG A 185 14.31 2.92 6.85
CA ARG A 185 13.00 3.41 6.36
C ARG A 185 12.89 4.93 6.27
N ASN A 186 13.76 5.65 6.97
CA ASN A 186 13.72 7.12 7.07
C ASN A 186 14.74 7.80 6.15
N GLU A 187 15.45 7.05 5.34
CA GLU A 187 16.41 7.58 4.38
C GLU A 187 15.72 7.97 3.07
N ALA A 188 16.34 8.85 2.30
CA ALA A 188 15.86 9.27 0.99
C ALA A 188 15.72 8.10 -0.02
N LYS A 189 16.47 7.01 0.21
CA LYS A 189 16.35 5.73 -0.50
C LYS A 189 16.23 4.61 0.53
N PRO A 190 15.01 4.29 0.99
CA PRO A 190 14.81 3.22 1.97
C PRO A 190 15.34 1.90 1.45
N THR A 191 16.16 1.24 2.27
CA THR A 191 16.77 -0.05 1.95
C THR A 191 16.07 -1.15 2.75
N HIS A 192 15.71 -2.23 2.07
CA HIS A 192 15.01 -3.36 2.67
C HIS A 192 15.76 -4.64 2.48
N ARG A 193 15.77 -5.46 3.52
CA ARG A 193 16.23 -6.84 3.46
C ARG A 193 15.02 -7.76 3.27
N ILE A 194 15.01 -8.45 2.14
CA ILE A 194 13.92 -9.31 1.71
C ILE A 194 14.41 -10.76 1.71
N MET A 195 13.61 -11.64 2.26
CA MET A 195 13.89 -13.07 2.35
C MET A 195 12.91 -13.84 1.49
N VAL A 196 13.40 -14.69 0.60
CA VAL A 196 12.58 -15.49 -0.31
C VAL A 196 13.02 -16.96 -0.24
N PRO A 197 12.20 -17.86 0.28
CA PRO A 197 12.47 -19.30 0.25
C PRO A 197 12.45 -19.82 -1.19
N TYR A 198 13.52 -20.52 -1.59
CA TYR A 198 13.68 -21.08 -2.92
C TYR A 198 14.49 -22.37 -2.88
N GLU A 199 13.95 -23.49 -3.38
CA GLU A 199 14.61 -24.80 -3.46
C GLU A 199 15.29 -25.27 -2.17
N GLY A 200 14.59 -25.16 -1.03
CA GLY A 200 15.11 -25.58 0.27
C GLY A 200 16.14 -24.63 0.91
N LYS A 201 16.46 -23.53 0.24
CA LYS A 201 17.34 -22.47 0.73
C LYS A 201 16.57 -21.17 0.86
N THR A 202 17.11 -20.22 1.59
CA THR A 202 16.57 -18.86 1.63
C THR A 202 17.49 -17.94 0.82
N ILE A 203 16.89 -17.25 -0.13
CA ILE A 203 17.55 -16.15 -0.85
C ILE A 203 17.32 -14.89 -0.01
N VAL A 204 18.38 -14.18 0.29
CA VAL A 204 18.35 -12.86 0.90
C VAL A 204 18.75 -11.85 -0.15
N LEU A 205 17.91 -10.85 -0.35
CA LEU A 205 18.21 -9.74 -1.23
C LEU A 205 18.09 -8.42 -0.47
N THR A 206 18.94 -7.48 -0.84
CA THR A 206 18.89 -6.10 -0.38
C THR A 206 18.51 -5.24 -1.56
N GLY A 207 17.50 -4.40 -1.38
CA GLY A 207 17.01 -3.52 -2.43
C GLY A 207 16.52 -2.20 -1.86
N PHE A 208 16.49 -1.18 -2.70
CA PHE A 208 15.91 0.11 -2.36
C PHE A 208 14.77 0.46 -3.31
N TYR A 209 13.86 1.29 -2.83
CA TYR A 209 12.71 1.72 -3.62
C TYR A 209 13.09 2.94 -4.49
N TYR A 210 12.83 2.82 -5.79
CA TYR A 210 13.08 3.89 -6.75
C TYR A 210 12.08 3.83 -7.90
N GLN A 211 11.41 4.93 -8.17
CA GLN A 211 10.46 5.05 -9.30
C GLN A 211 9.43 3.90 -9.36
N GLU A 212 8.80 3.60 -8.25
CA GLU A 212 7.79 2.53 -8.08
C GLU A 212 8.30 1.09 -8.33
N LYS A 213 9.59 0.84 -8.22
CA LYS A 213 10.22 -0.46 -8.34
C LYS A 213 11.23 -0.68 -7.22
N ILE A 214 11.57 -1.94 -6.96
CA ILE A 214 12.61 -2.34 -6.02
C ILE A 214 13.87 -2.62 -6.84
N GLU A 215 14.86 -1.77 -6.72
CA GLU A 215 16.18 -1.99 -7.33
C GLU A 215 16.98 -2.92 -6.42
N VAL A 216 17.24 -4.13 -6.89
CA VAL A 216 18.03 -5.13 -6.18
C VAL A 216 19.49 -4.76 -6.31
N GLN A 217 20.16 -4.55 -5.17
CA GLN A 217 21.58 -4.23 -5.09
C GLN A 217 22.42 -5.49 -4.91
N GLU A 218 21.95 -6.38 -4.03
CA GLU A 218 22.63 -7.62 -3.68
C GLU A 218 21.61 -8.75 -3.58
N MET A 219 21.99 -9.91 -4.04
CA MET A 219 21.20 -11.13 -3.92
C MET A 219 22.12 -12.31 -3.63
N ARG A 220 21.86 -13.03 -2.54
CA ARG A 220 22.68 -14.17 -2.12
C ARG A 220 21.86 -15.23 -1.41
N TYR A 221 22.37 -16.45 -1.33
CA TYR A 221 21.81 -17.42 -0.41
C TYR A 221 22.17 -17.05 1.02
N GLN A 222 21.20 -17.26 1.93
CA GLN A 222 21.47 -17.13 3.36
C GLN A 222 22.49 -18.20 3.74
N THR A 223 23.60 -17.76 4.30
CA THR A 223 24.57 -18.67 4.97
C THR A 223 23.93 -19.16 6.28
N PRO A 224 24.06 -20.43 6.62
CA PRO A 224 23.60 -20.97 7.88
C PRO A 224 24.23 -20.28 9.09
#